data_2b2740a86ad302800c26a7c9c1925dbf
#
_entry.id   2b2740a86ad302800c26a7c9c1925dbf
#
_cell.length_a   1.000
_cell.length_b   1.000
_cell.length_c   1.000
_cell.angle_alpha   90.00
_cell.angle_beta   90.00
_cell.angle_gamma   90.00
#
_symmetry.space_group_name_H-M   'P 1'
#
loop_
_entity.id
_entity.type
_entity.pdbx_description
1 polymer ?
#
loop_
_entity_poly.entity_id
_entity_poly.type
_entity_poly.pdbx_seq_one_letter_code
_entity_poly.pdbx_strand_id
1 'polypeptide(L)'
;VEKSNLQRQIIHETNTVGNLKINSARERIKRFNPNIEVLTFNERINPKNIIEIIKDFDVICDCSDNFGTRYLINDACLILNKALVFGSVQGFEGQISVFNLNKKSPNLRDLFPESPAKSSIPSCEEFGVVGVSTGLIGVLQVNEIIKIILKKGVILDGRIMIFDLLNLNIKTLNLKADQLNKKIKNLSQFEEFYNEKECQENVKIKKINAEEFYTLYKAKLNKILLIDVREKEEFNKSSIKGSISIPLNNLEQKSHLELIKKESLDKEIFTLCQLGKRSEKASKILIKFKIPSKSIEGGIKKINQILLN
;
A
#
# COMPACT_ATOMS: atom_id res chain seq x y z
N VAL A 1 11.86 8.68 7.65
CA VAL A 1 12.38 7.30 7.58
C VAL A 1 11.85 6.53 8.77
N GLU A 2 11.27 5.37 8.53
CA GLU A 2 10.79 4.45 9.56
C GLU A 2 11.66 3.18 9.58
N LYS A 3 11.76 2.55 10.74
CA LYS A 3 12.52 1.31 10.91
C LYS A 3 12.03 0.19 9.95
N SER A 4 10.73 0.14 9.69
CA SER A 4 10.09 -0.79 8.75
C SER A 4 10.48 -0.58 7.28
N ASN A 5 11.06 0.58 6.94
CA ASN A 5 11.52 0.87 5.57
C ASN A 5 12.88 0.23 5.27
N LEU A 6 13.74 0.06 6.28
CA LEU A 6 15.15 -0.33 6.10
C LEU A 6 15.33 -1.70 5.47
N GLN A 7 14.34 -2.58 5.56
CA GLN A 7 14.41 -3.93 4.97
C GLN A 7 14.38 -3.92 3.43
N ARG A 8 13.99 -2.79 2.78
CA ARG A 8 13.90 -2.69 1.31
C ARG A 8 14.44 -1.37 0.75
N GLN A 9 14.44 -0.29 1.51
CA GLN A 9 14.88 1.04 1.07
C GLN A 9 16.34 1.26 1.46
N ILE A 10 17.28 0.67 0.69
CA ILE A 10 18.74 0.72 0.93
C ILE A 10 19.34 2.13 0.91
N ILE A 11 18.58 3.12 0.44
CA ILE A 11 18.97 4.53 0.45
C ILE A 11 18.93 5.15 1.85
N HIS A 12 18.29 4.48 2.80
CA HIS A 12 18.19 4.90 4.19
C HIS A 12 19.01 4.00 5.10
N GLU A 13 19.41 4.54 6.25
CA GLU A 13 20.25 3.88 7.26
C GLU A 13 19.59 3.98 8.64
N THR A 14 20.04 3.13 9.57
CA THR A 14 19.49 3.09 10.94
C THR A 14 19.61 4.44 11.65
N ASN A 15 20.71 5.18 11.42
CA ASN A 15 20.96 6.50 11.99
C ASN A 15 20.09 7.61 11.38
N THR A 16 19.39 7.33 10.27
CA THR A 16 18.45 8.29 9.63
C THR A 16 17.01 8.04 9.99
N VAL A 17 16.70 7.05 10.85
CA VAL A 17 15.33 6.81 11.34
C VAL A 17 14.82 8.04 12.10
N GLY A 18 13.61 8.49 11.75
CA GLY A 18 13.01 9.73 12.24
C GLY A 18 13.22 10.93 11.32
N ASN A 19 14.22 10.92 10.44
CA ASN A 19 14.48 12.02 9.50
C ASN A 19 13.51 11.98 8.31
N LEU A 20 13.38 13.12 7.61
CA LEU A 20 12.67 13.18 6.34
C LEU A 20 13.37 12.28 5.31
N LYS A 21 12.59 11.45 4.59
CA LYS A 21 13.13 10.54 3.56
C LYS A 21 13.95 11.26 2.49
N ILE A 22 13.47 12.42 2.04
CA ILE A 22 14.15 13.22 1.00
C ILE A 22 15.53 13.70 1.46
N ASN A 23 15.68 14.12 2.71
CA ASN A 23 16.97 14.57 3.26
C ASN A 23 17.94 13.39 3.37
N SER A 24 17.49 12.28 3.96
CA SER A 24 18.27 11.05 4.07
C SER A 24 18.74 10.54 2.70
N ALA A 25 17.85 10.53 1.70
CA ALA A 25 18.16 10.10 0.35
C ALA A 25 19.16 11.03 -0.33
N ARG A 26 18.96 12.36 -0.26
CA ARG A 26 19.86 13.35 -0.85
C ARG A 26 21.29 13.24 -0.28
N GLU A 27 21.40 13.13 1.04
CA GLU A 27 22.72 12.98 1.69
C GLU A 27 23.40 11.67 1.31
N ARG A 28 22.65 10.59 1.21
CA ARG A 28 23.17 9.30 0.78
C ARG A 28 23.69 9.34 -0.65
N ILE A 29 22.94 9.92 -1.58
CA ILE A 29 23.34 10.06 -2.99
C ILE A 29 24.59 10.94 -3.09
N LYS A 30 24.66 12.06 -2.38
CA LYS A 30 25.83 12.95 -2.37
C LYS A 30 27.10 12.27 -1.86
N ARG A 31 26.97 11.34 -0.92
CA ARG A 31 28.12 10.53 -0.45
C ARG A 31 28.61 9.55 -1.52
N PHE A 32 27.70 9.01 -2.35
CA PHE A 32 28.11 8.13 -3.46
C PHE A 32 28.73 8.92 -4.63
N ASN A 33 28.10 10.02 -5.01
CA ASN A 33 28.59 10.86 -6.10
C ASN A 33 28.23 12.33 -5.84
N PRO A 34 29.19 13.15 -5.38
CA PRO A 34 28.95 14.55 -5.08
C PRO A 34 28.64 15.42 -6.31
N ASN A 35 28.95 14.93 -7.52
CA ASN A 35 28.75 15.66 -8.77
C ASN A 35 27.33 15.56 -9.33
N ILE A 36 26.46 14.76 -8.72
CA ILE A 36 25.07 14.64 -9.13
C ILE A 36 24.23 15.69 -8.41
N GLU A 37 23.49 16.47 -9.17
CA GLU A 37 22.46 17.36 -8.63
C GLU A 37 21.24 16.57 -8.20
N VAL A 38 20.79 16.76 -6.95
CA VAL A 38 19.63 16.10 -6.38
C VAL A 38 18.64 17.15 -5.93
N LEU A 39 17.56 17.31 -6.69
CA LEU A 39 16.42 18.16 -6.35
C LEU A 39 15.44 17.37 -5.47
N THR A 40 14.98 17.98 -4.39
CA THR A 40 14.07 17.33 -3.44
C THR A 40 12.83 18.18 -3.23
N PHE A 41 11.65 17.54 -3.28
CA PHE A 41 10.36 18.18 -3.05
C PHE A 41 9.74 17.56 -1.80
N ASN A 42 9.56 18.36 -0.74
CA ASN A 42 8.96 17.89 0.52
C ASN A 42 7.47 18.16 0.55
N GLU A 43 6.79 17.64 -0.45
CA GLU A 43 5.35 17.82 -0.60
C GLU A 43 4.72 16.57 -1.22
N ARG A 44 3.42 16.38 -0.95
CA ARG A 44 2.65 15.33 -1.62
C ARG A 44 2.27 15.82 -3.02
N ILE A 45 2.58 15.03 -4.03
CA ILE A 45 2.12 15.31 -5.39
C ILE A 45 0.59 15.24 -5.49
N ASN A 46 0.02 16.18 -6.20
CA ASN A 46 -1.41 16.33 -6.42
C ASN A 46 -1.67 16.99 -7.78
N PRO A 47 -2.92 17.06 -8.27
CA PRO A 47 -3.21 17.65 -9.58
C PRO A 47 -2.75 19.11 -9.78
N LYS A 48 -2.52 19.87 -8.70
CA LYS A 48 -2.12 21.28 -8.77
C LYS A 48 -0.61 21.47 -8.92
N ASN A 49 0.21 20.55 -8.37
CA ASN A 49 1.66 20.73 -8.34
C ASN A 49 2.45 19.77 -9.24
N ILE A 50 1.90 18.61 -9.62
CA ILE A 50 2.66 17.58 -10.33
C ILE A 50 3.22 18.06 -11.68
N ILE A 51 2.47 18.84 -12.44
CA ILE A 51 2.92 19.36 -13.75
C ILE A 51 4.19 20.20 -13.56
N GLU A 52 4.19 21.11 -12.59
CA GLU A 52 5.33 21.97 -12.30
C GLU A 52 6.55 21.17 -11.80
N ILE A 53 6.30 20.11 -11.00
CA ILE A 53 7.37 19.26 -10.46
C ILE A 53 8.07 18.48 -11.57
N ILE A 54 7.32 17.92 -12.54
CA ILE A 54 7.91 16.97 -13.51
C ILE A 54 8.25 17.59 -14.88
N LYS A 55 7.83 18.83 -15.17
CA LYS A 55 7.97 19.43 -16.51
C LYS A 55 9.41 19.48 -17.04
N ASP A 56 10.37 19.68 -16.15
CA ASP A 56 11.78 19.89 -16.51
C ASP A 56 12.60 18.57 -16.56
N PHE A 57 11.97 17.42 -16.30
CA PHE A 57 12.62 16.11 -16.37
C PHE A 57 12.30 15.39 -17.69
N ASP A 58 13.27 14.67 -18.26
CA ASP A 58 13.13 13.99 -19.55
C ASP A 58 12.39 12.66 -19.42
N VAL A 59 12.62 11.93 -18.34
CA VAL A 59 12.04 10.60 -18.06
C VAL A 59 11.54 10.57 -16.63
N ILE A 60 10.33 10.07 -16.44
CA ILE A 60 9.72 9.91 -15.11
C ILE A 60 9.77 8.44 -14.71
N CYS A 61 10.21 8.17 -13.49
CA CYS A 61 10.23 6.83 -12.90
C CYS A 61 9.20 6.75 -11.77
N ASP A 62 8.21 5.87 -11.93
CA ASP A 62 7.21 5.64 -10.88
C ASP A 62 7.67 4.54 -9.93
N CYS A 63 7.95 4.92 -8.69
CA CYS A 63 8.27 4.03 -7.58
C CYS A 63 7.20 4.11 -6.47
N SER A 64 6.00 4.59 -6.80
CA SER A 64 4.89 4.71 -5.83
C SER A 64 4.24 3.35 -5.56
N ASP A 65 3.50 3.26 -4.45
CA ASP A 65 2.88 2.03 -3.96
C ASP A 65 1.35 2.10 -3.91
N ASN A 66 0.78 3.12 -4.56
CA ASN A 66 -0.67 3.31 -4.60
C ASN A 66 -1.17 3.74 -5.99
N PHE A 67 -2.37 3.30 -6.35
CA PHE A 67 -2.93 3.53 -7.68
C PHE A 67 -3.25 4.99 -7.95
N GLY A 68 -3.74 5.75 -6.97
CA GLY A 68 -4.05 7.17 -7.15
C GLY A 68 -2.82 7.96 -7.60
N THR A 69 -1.68 7.77 -6.94
CA THR A 69 -0.40 8.37 -7.33
C THR A 69 0.05 7.90 -8.72
N ARG A 70 -0.09 6.61 -9.03
CA ARG A 70 0.28 6.04 -10.34
C ARG A 70 -0.52 6.65 -11.49
N TYR A 71 -1.84 6.77 -11.33
CA TYR A 71 -2.68 7.43 -12.33
C TYR A 71 -2.33 8.90 -12.50
N LEU A 72 -2.10 9.61 -11.39
CA LEU A 72 -1.72 11.02 -11.42
C LEU A 72 -0.40 11.22 -12.18
N ILE A 73 0.62 10.42 -11.91
CA ILE A 73 1.92 10.46 -12.61
C ILE A 73 1.72 10.13 -14.10
N ASN A 74 0.99 9.06 -14.41
CA ASN A 74 0.72 8.65 -15.79
C ASN A 74 0.05 9.77 -16.59
N ASP A 75 -1.00 10.37 -16.04
CA ASP A 75 -1.79 11.39 -16.73
C ASP A 75 -1.00 12.70 -16.91
N ALA A 76 -0.21 13.07 -15.92
CA ALA A 76 0.73 14.20 -16.05
C ALA A 76 1.80 13.93 -17.12
N CYS A 77 2.32 12.71 -17.21
CA CYS A 77 3.25 12.30 -18.26
C CYS A 77 2.60 12.35 -19.65
N LEU A 78 1.33 11.96 -19.78
CA LEU A 78 0.57 12.07 -21.03
C LEU A 78 0.44 13.54 -21.47
N ILE A 79 0.05 14.42 -20.57
CA ILE A 79 -0.12 15.88 -20.85
C ILE A 79 1.21 16.49 -21.30
N LEU A 80 2.31 16.15 -20.64
CA LEU A 80 3.64 16.70 -20.92
C LEU A 80 4.42 15.92 -22.01
N ASN A 81 3.85 14.85 -22.57
CA ASN A 81 4.53 13.94 -23.51
C ASN A 81 5.87 13.40 -22.95
N LYS A 82 5.87 12.98 -21.70
CA LYS A 82 7.04 12.41 -21.02
C LYS A 82 6.96 10.89 -20.98
N ALA A 83 8.09 10.21 -21.21
CA ALA A 83 8.18 8.78 -20.99
C ALA A 83 8.05 8.44 -19.48
N LEU A 84 7.27 7.41 -19.18
CA LEU A 84 7.05 6.92 -17.83
C LEU A 84 7.58 5.49 -17.71
N VAL A 85 8.57 5.29 -16.86
CA VAL A 85 9.06 3.96 -16.50
C VAL A 85 8.29 3.47 -15.26
N PHE A 86 7.42 2.51 -15.47
CA PHE A 86 6.54 1.94 -14.47
C PHE A 86 7.19 0.73 -13.78
N GLY A 87 7.07 0.65 -12.47
CA GLY A 87 7.44 -0.52 -11.66
C GLY A 87 6.41 -0.79 -10.56
N SER A 88 6.11 -2.05 -10.32
CA SER A 88 5.22 -2.49 -9.24
C SER A 88 5.72 -3.76 -8.63
N VAL A 89 5.55 -3.90 -7.31
CA VAL A 89 5.94 -5.12 -6.57
C VAL A 89 4.86 -5.49 -5.55
N GLN A 90 4.63 -6.80 -5.41
CA GLN A 90 3.72 -7.35 -4.42
C GLN A 90 4.26 -8.72 -3.98
N GLY A 91 4.65 -8.88 -2.71
CA GLY A 91 5.28 -10.10 -2.23
C GLY A 91 6.52 -10.46 -3.05
N PHE A 92 6.48 -11.59 -3.73
CA PHE A 92 7.53 -12.09 -4.63
C PHE A 92 7.27 -11.76 -6.11
N GLU A 93 6.18 -11.09 -6.43
CA GLU A 93 5.88 -10.68 -7.80
C GLU A 93 6.35 -9.26 -8.08
N GLY A 94 6.90 -9.04 -9.27
CA GLY A 94 7.30 -7.73 -9.76
C GLY A 94 6.82 -7.50 -11.18
N GLN A 95 6.49 -6.26 -11.52
CA GLN A 95 6.04 -5.87 -12.84
C GLN A 95 6.81 -4.63 -13.30
N ILE A 96 7.13 -4.57 -14.60
CA ILE A 96 7.79 -3.44 -15.22
C ILE A 96 7.27 -3.20 -16.65
N SER A 97 7.14 -1.95 -17.01
CA SER A 97 6.77 -1.49 -18.34
C SER A 97 7.29 -0.08 -18.61
N VAL A 98 7.27 0.34 -19.88
CA VAL A 98 7.47 1.74 -20.26
C VAL A 98 6.21 2.24 -20.92
N PHE A 99 5.69 3.35 -20.43
CA PHE A 99 4.47 4.01 -20.93
C PHE A 99 4.82 5.37 -21.54
N ASN A 100 3.96 5.86 -22.42
CA ASN A 100 4.04 7.21 -22.97
C ASN A 100 5.37 7.56 -23.66
N LEU A 101 6.12 6.55 -24.14
CA LEU A 101 7.40 6.78 -24.84
C LEU A 101 7.24 7.65 -26.09
N ASN A 102 6.13 7.46 -26.79
CA ASN A 102 5.73 8.23 -27.97
C ASN A 102 4.19 8.24 -28.11
N LYS A 103 3.67 8.93 -29.12
CA LYS A 103 2.22 9.07 -29.35
C LYS A 103 1.47 7.75 -29.61
N LYS A 104 2.16 6.68 -30.01
CA LYS A 104 1.58 5.37 -30.26
C LYS A 104 1.72 4.42 -29.06
N SER A 105 2.56 4.75 -28.10
CA SER A 105 2.82 3.93 -26.92
C SER A 105 1.58 3.77 -26.05
N PRO A 106 1.37 2.63 -25.41
CA PRO A 106 0.34 2.49 -24.39
C PRO A 106 0.66 3.35 -23.15
N ASN A 107 -0.31 3.44 -22.28
CA ASN A 107 -0.21 4.11 -20.98
C ASN A 107 -0.79 3.23 -19.87
N LEU A 108 -0.72 3.68 -18.62
CA LEU A 108 -1.19 2.90 -17.47
C LEU A 108 -2.70 2.55 -17.57
N ARG A 109 -3.51 3.42 -18.20
CA ARG A 109 -4.95 3.17 -18.36
C ARG A 109 -5.26 2.08 -19.40
N ASP A 110 -4.32 1.76 -20.26
CA ASP A 110 -4.44 0.63 -21.18
C ASP A 110 -4.18 -0.70 -20.46
N LEU A 111 -3.42 -0.68 -19.35
CA LEU A 111 -3.20 -1.84 -18.50
C LEU A 111 -4.29 -1.97 -17.41
N PHE A 112 -4.66 -0.86 -16.81
CA PHE A 112 -5.68 -0.75 -15.77
C PHE A 112 -6.71 0.32 -16.16
N PRO A 113 -7.74 -0.02 -16.96
CA PRO A 113 -8.78 0.94 -17.38
C PRO A 113 -9.55 1.54 -16.22
N GLU A 114 -9.79 0.74 -15.20
CA GLU A 114 -10.44 1.14 -13.96
C GLU A 114 -9.49 0.94 -12.77
N SER A 115 -9.61 1.83 -11.79
CA SER A 115 -8.86 1.63 -10.55
C SER A 115 -9.31 0.35 -9.88
N PRO A 116 -8.39 -0.60 -9.63
CA PRO A 116 -8.77 -1.82 -8.93
C PRO A 116 -9.43 -1.51 -7.59
N ALA A 117 -10.51 -2.22 -7.27
CA ALA A 117 -11.16 -2.05 -5.99
C ALA A 117 -10.17 -2.30 -4.84
N LYS A 118 -10.19 -1.47 -3.81
CA LYS A 118 -9.27 -1.61 -2.64
C LYS A 118 -9.33 -2.99 -1.97
N SER A 119 -10.48 -3.66 -2.05
CA SER A 119 -10.67 -5.03 -1.57
C SER A 119 -9.98 -6.09 -2.42
N SER A 120 -9.64 -5.76 -3.68
CA SER A 120 -9.07 -6.71 -4.65
C SER A 120 -7.53 -6.73 -4.63
N ILE A 121 -6.90 -5.67 -4.10
CA ILE A 121 -5.45 -5.57 -4.02
C ILE A 121 -5.08 -5.22 -2.59
N PRO A 122 -4.59 -6.19 -1.81
CA PRO A 122 -4.05 -5.92 -0.49
C PRO A 122 -2.89 -4.91 -0.61
N SER A 123 -2.83 -3.94 0.29
CA SER A 123 -1.73 -2.97 0.31
C SER A 123 -0.38 -3.67 0.52
N CYS A 124 0.71 -3.06 0.05
CA CYS A 124 2.08 -3.54 0.32
C CYS A 124 2.35 -3.72 1.83
N GLU A 125 1.63 -3.01 2.69
CA GLU A 125 1.70 -3.19 4.15
C GLU A 125 0.98 -4.45 4.64
N GLU A 126 -0.04 -4.91 3.92
CA GLU A 126 -0.86 -6.07 4.31
C GLU A 126 -0.25 -7.38 3.83
N PHE A 127 0.20 -7.42 2.59
CA PHE A 127 0.83 -8.60 1.98
C PHE A 127 2.33 -8.68 2.31
N GLY A 128 2.93 -7.55 2.66
CA GLY A 128 4.37 -7.42 2.75
C GLY A 128 5.04 -7.30 1.38
N VAL A 129 6.26 -6.81 1.40
CA VAL A 129 7.11 -6.69 0.21
C VAL A 129 8.49 -7.20 0.57
N VAL A 130 9.03 -8.08 -0.26
CA VAL A 130 10.38 -8.61 -0.08
C VAL A 130 11.39 -7.63 -0.69
N GLY A 131 12.45 -7.28 0.06
CA GLY A 131 13.46 -6.33 -0.40
C GLY A 131 14.13 -6.72 -1.73
N VAL A 132 14.28 -8.03 -1.98
CA VAL A 132 14.82 -8.54 -3.25
C VAL A 132 13.93 -8.19 -4.44
N SER A 133 12.60 -8.30 -4.30
CA SER A 133 11.65 -7.95 -5.37
C SER A 133 11.75 -6.48 -5.72
N THR A 134 11.77 -5.59 -4.72
CA THR A 134 11.92 -4.14 -4.95
C THR A 134 13.27 -3.79 -5.56
N GLY A 135 14.34 -4.44 -5.10
CA GLY A 135 15.68 -4.25 -5.64
C GLY A 135 15.78 -4.62 -7.12
N LEU A 136 15.26 -5.81 -7.49
CA LEU A 136 15.26 -6.26 -8.88
C LEU A 136 14.47 -5.30 -9.78
N ILE A 137 13.23 -4.98 -9.41
CA ILE A 137 12.40 -4.10 -10.23
C ILE A 137 13.01 -2.70 -10.34
N GLY A 138 13.56 -2.15 -9.25
CA GLY A 138 14.25 -0.86 -9.29
C GLY A 138 15.47 -0.85 -10.24
N VAL A 139 16.29 -1.90 -10.24
CA VAL A 139 17.43 -2.03 -11.18
C VAL A 139 16.94 -2.14 -12.62
N LEU A 140 15.87 -2.89 -12.88
CA LEU A 140 15.28 -3.00 -14.21
C LEU A 140 14.66 -1.67 -14.68
N GLN A 141 14.03 -0.90 -13.79
CA GLN A 141 13.55 0.46 -14.12
C GLN A 141 14.72 1.37 -14.56
N VAL A 142 15.82 1.36 -13.82
CA VAL A 142 17.04 2.12 -14.20
C VAL A 142 17.57 1.66 -15.55
N ASN A 143 17.58 0.34 -15.83
CA ASN A 143 17.99 -0.17 -17.12
C ASN A 143 17.10 0.35 -18.27
N GLU A 144 15.78 0.41 -18.09
CA GLU A 144 14.88 1.01 -19.10
C GLU A 144 15.18 2.51 -19.31
N ILE A 145 15.41 3.26 -18.21
CA ILE A 145 15.79 4.68 -18.29
C ILE A 145 17.08 4.86 -19.09
N ILE A 146 18.12 4.05 -18.83
CA ILE A 146 19.38 4.11 -19.56
C ILE A 146 19.16 3.80 -21.07
N LYS A 147 18.34 2.82 -21.41
CA LYS A 147 18.02 2.49 -22.81
C LYS A 147 17.30 3.66 -23.50
N ILE A 148 16.37 4.32 -22.82
CA ILE A 148 15.66 5.50 -23.35
C ILE A 148 16.66 6.63 -23.62
N ILE A 149 17.53 6.95 -22.67
CA ILE A 149 18.53 8.04 -22.81
C ILE A 149 19.52 7.73 -23.92
N LEU A 150 20.06 6.54 -23.96
CA LEU A 150 21.05 6.12 -24.95
C LEU A 150 20.44 5.80 -26.31
N LYS A 151 19.12 5.70 -26.43
CA LYS A 151 18.41 5.23 -27.63
C LYS A 151 18.93 3.89 -28.13
N LYS A 152 19.22 2.95 -27.22
CA LYS A 152 19.81 1.63 -27.51
C LYS A 152 18.96 0.51 -26.93
N GLY A 153 19.04 -0.65 -27.59
CA GLY A 153 18.35 -1.88 -27.17
C GLY A 153 16.84 -1.83 -27.47
N VAL A 154 16.13 -2.78 -26.90
CA VAL A 154 14.68 -2.91 -27.07
C VAL A 154 13.99 -2.45 -25.79
N ILE A 155 13.34 -1.29 -25.85
CA ILE A 155 12.59 -0.71 -24.74
C ILE A 155 11.31 -1.51 -24.51
N LEU A 156 10.82 -1.60 -23.27
CA LEU A 156 9.56 -2.27 -22.90
C LEU A 156 8.31 -1.43 -23.26
N ASP A 157 8.36 -0.72 -24.38
CA ASP A 157 7.21 0.00 -24.93
C ASP A 157 6.21 -0.99 -25.54
N GLY A 158 4.94 -0.90 -25.19
CA GLY A 158 3.89 -1.83 -25.65
C GLY A 158 3.98 -3.23 -25.03
N ARG A 159 4.74 -3.41 -23.97
CA ARG A 159 4.89 -4.70 -23.28
C ARG A 159 5.00 -4.49 -21.77
N ILE A 160 4.45 -5.45 -21.03
CA ILE A 160 4.69 -5.58 -19.59
C ILE A 160 5.43 -6.89 -19.32
N MET A 161 6.48 -6.82 -18.53
CA MET A 161 7.14 -8.01 -17.99
C MET A 161 6.70 -8.23 -16.54
N ILE A 162 6.36 -9.46 -16.23
CA ILE A 162 5.93 -9.94 -14.92
C ILE A 162 6.95 -10.96 -14.44
N PHE A 163 7.51 -10.72 -13.27
CA PHE A 163 8.50 -11.56 -12.61
C PHE A 163 7.86 -12.28 -11.43
N ASP A 164 7.84 -13.60 -11.46
CA ASP A 164 7.53 -14.44 -10.31
C ASP A 164 8.86 -14.93 -9.72
N LEU A 165 9.32 -14.25 -8.67
CA LEU A 165 10.61 -14.56 -8.05
C LEU A 165 10.56 -15.80 -7.17
N LEU A 166 9.37 -16.25 -6.77
CA LEU A 166 9.25 -17.47 -5.99
C LEU A 166 9.51 -18.72 -6.84
N ASN A 167 9.02 -18.70 -8.10
CA ASN A 167 9.16 -19.80 -9.05
C ASN A 167 10.19 -19.50 -10.15
N LEU A 168 10.86 -18.34 -10.13
CA LEU A 168 11.82 -17.85 -11.12
C LEU A 168 11.25 -17.83 -12.54
N ASN A 169 9.97 -17.49 -12.68
CA ASN A 169 9.31 -17.38 -13.97
C ASN A 169 9.22 -15.92 -14.43
N ILE A 170 9.40 -15.72 -15.74
CA ILE A 170 9.24 -14.41 -16.38
C ILE A 170 8.19 -14.55 -17.48
N LYS A 171 7.18 -13.69 -17.45
CA LYS A 171 6.15 -13.59 -18.48
C LYS A 171 6.20 -12.21 -19.12
N THR A 172 6.03 -12.16 -20.43
CA THR A 172 5.89 -10.90 -21.17
C THR A 172 4.53 -10.90 -21.87
N LEU A 173 3.75 -9.85 -21.63
CA LEU A 173 2.46 -9.63 -22.25
C LEU A 173 2.52 -8.40 -23.14
N ASN A 174 1.90 -8.44 -24.31
CA ASN A 174 1.78 -7.29 -25.20
C ASN A 174 0.63 -6.40 -24.75
N LEU A 175 0.86 -5.10 -24.72
CA LEU A 175 -0.12 -4.06 -24.42
C LEU A 175 -0.45 -3.29 -25.72
N LYS A 176 -1.74 -3.12 -25.99
CA LYS A 176 -2.21 -2.29 -27.09
C LYS A 176 -2.69 -0.96 -26.55
N ALA A 177 -2.28 0.13 -27.20
CA ALA A 177 -2.74 1.45 -26.87
C ALA A 177 -4.19 1.67 -27.33
N ASP A 178 -5.05 2.15 -26.44
CA ASP A 178 -6.37 2.68 -26.78
C ASP A 178 -6.28 4.20 -26.94
N GLN A 179 -6.70 4.71 -28.09
CA GLN A 179 -6.68 6.15 -28.39
C GLN A 179 -7.66 6.95 -27.49
N LEU A 180 -8.67 6.29 -26.93
CA LEU A 180 -9.59 6.92 -25.97
C LEU A 180 -8.86 7.28 -24.66
N ASN A 181 -7.95 6.45 -24.21
CA ASN A 181 -7.17 6.67 -22.99
C ASN A 181 -6.14 7.79 -23.09
N LYS A 182 -5.92 8.34 -24.31
CA LYS A 182 -4.98 9.45 -24.57
C LYS A 182 -5.63 10.83 -24.59
N LYS A 183 -6.94 10.93 -24.43
CA LYS A 183 -7.67 12.19 -24.53
C LYS A 183 -7.63 13.03 -23.24
N ILE A 184 -6.71 12.73 -22.33
CA ILE A 184 -6.55 13.45 -21.07
C ILE A 184 -5.89 14.79 -21.36
N LYS A 185 -6.64 15.88 -21.17
CA LYS A 185 -6.15 17.25 -21.36
C LYS A 185 -5.99 18.01 -20.04
N ASN A 186 -6.68 17.58 -19.02
CA ASN A 186 -6.70 18.26 -17.73
C ASN A 186 -6.82 17.22 -16.59
N LEU A 187 -5.99 17.36 -15.58
CA LEU A 187 -5.97 16.47 -14.42
C LEU A 187 -7.24 16.56 -13.56
N SER A 188 -7.91 17.71 -13.55
CA SER A 188 -9.15 17.88 -12.77
C SER A 188 -10.31 16.99 -13.25
N GLN A 189 -10.25 16.48 -14.50
CA GLN A 189 -11.28 15.57 -15.02
C GLN A 189 -11.30 14.21 -14.33
N PHE A 190 -10.22 13.85 -13.67
CA PHE A 190 -10.01 12.53 -13.07
C PHE A 190 -9.63 12.61 -11.57
N GLU A 191 -10.01 13.70 -10.90
CA GLU A 191 -9.66 13.96 -9.50
C GLU A 191 -10.12 12.82 -8.56
N GLU A 192 -11.21 12.13 -8.89
CA GLU A 192 -11.69 10.95 -8.16
C GLU A 192 -10.75 9.75 -8.25
N PHE A 193 -10.01 9.59 -9.36
CA PHE A 193 -9.01 8.54 -9.53
C PHE A 193 -7.74 8.80 -8.72
N TYR A 194 -7.34 10.09 -8.60
CA TYR A 194 -6.10 10.47 -7.89
C TYR A 194 -6.30 10.56 -6.39
N ASN A 195 -7.46 11.03 -6.00
CA ASN A 195 -7.90 10.88 -4.64
C ASN A 195 -8.25 9.40 -4.47
N GLU A 196 -7.21 8.60 -4.15
CA GLU A 196 -7.56 7.52 -3.27
C GLU A 196 -8.35 8.22 -2.17
N LYS A 197 -9.67 8.09 -2.20
CA LYS A 197 -10.42 8.28 -0.98
C LYS A 197 -9.69 7.39 0.01
N GLU A 198 -8.68 7.97 0.70
CA GLU A 198 -8.53 7.59 2.06
C GLU A 198 -9.97 7.59 2.51
N CYS A 199 -10.54 6.43 2.71
CA CYS A 199 -11.60 6.34 3.69
C CYS A 199 -10.93 6.66 5.03
N GLN A 200 -10.43 7.87 5.16
CA GLN A 200 -10.58 8.74 6.27
C GLN A 200 -12.04 9.26 6.19
N GLU A 201 -13.00 8.37 6.16
CA GLU A 201 -13.99 8.51 7.16
C GLU A 201 -13.14 8.56 8.41
N ASN A 202 -13.11 9.76 9.01
CA ASN A 202 -12.74 9.99 10.40
C ASN A 202 -13.78 9.26 11.27
N VAL A 203 -13.88 7.95 11.05
CA VAL A 203 -14.56 7.04 11.93
C VAL A 203 -13.63 6.99 13.12
N LYS A 204 -13.88 7.87 14.11
CA LYS A 204 -13.20 7.84 15.39
C LYS A 204 -13.40 6.45 15.96
N ILE A 205 -12.42 5.58 15.74
CA ILE A 205 -12.44 4.24 16.32
C ILE A 205 -12.25 4.45 17.81
N LYS A 206 -13.17 3.91 18.56
CA LYS A 206 -12.99 3.84 20.02
C LYS A 206 -11.90 2.80 20.27
N LYS A 207 -10.85 3.22 20.95
CA LYS A 207 -9.76 2.35 21.38
C LYS A 207 -9.84 2.15 22.88
N ILE A 208 -9.38 1.00 23.34
CA ILE A 208 -9.24 0.69 24.76
C ILE A 208 -7.84 0.11 24.98
N ASN A 209 -7.15 0.51 26.02
CA ASN A 209 -5.88 -0.09 26.34
C ASN A 209 -6.06 -1.54 26.88
N ALA A 210 -5.01 -2.36 26.78
CA ALA A 210 -5.08 -3.76 27.14
C ALA A 210 -5.40 -4.00 28.63
N GLU A 211 -4.97 -3.10 29.51
CA GLU A 211 -5.17 -3.21 30.97
C GLU A 211 -6.62 -2.91 31.35
N GLU A 212 -7.17 -1.81 30.82
CA GLU A 212 -8.60 -1.48 30.98
C GLU A 212 -9.50 -2.55 30.39
N PHE A 213 -9.17 -3.04 29.18
CA PHE A 213 -9.92 -4.13 28.57
C PHE A 213 -9.92 -5.38 29.46
N TYR A 214 -8.75 -5.79 29.96
CA TYR A 214 -8.63 -7.01 30.77
C TYR A 214 -9.39 -6.91 32.10
N THR A 215 -9.40 -5.75 32.72
CA THR A 215 -10.20 -5.47 33.94
C THR A 215 -11.71 -5.58 33.62
N LEU A 216 -12.15 -4.98 32.53
CA LEU A 216 -13.53 -5.02 32.08
C LEU A 216 -13.96 -6.47 31.71
N TYR A 217 -13.08 -7.19 31.05
CA TYR A 217 -13.28 -8.56 30.62
C TYR A 217 -13.49 -9.52 31.82
N LYS A 218 -12.67 -9.41 32.86
CA LYS A 218 -12.84 -10.16 34.10
C LYS A 218 -14.17 -9.86 34.82
N ALA A 219 -14.58 -8.59 34.82
CA ALA A 219 -15.76 -8.15 35.54
C ALA A 219 -17.08 -8.47 34.80
N LYS A 220 -17.08 -8.49 33.46
CA LYS A 220 -18.31 -8.50 32.64
C LYS A 220 -18.22 -9.46 31.44
N LEU A 221 -17.66 -10.65 31.61
CA LEU A 221 -17.44 -11.63 30.52
C LEU A 221 -18.70 -11.85 29.65
N ASN A 222 -19.87 -11.97 30.27
CA ASN A 222 -21.14 -12.23 29.57
C ASN A 222 -21.67 -11.04 28.76
N LYS A 223 -21.12 -9.82 28.93
CA LYS A 223 -21.49 -8.61 28.22
C LYS A 223 -20.46 -8.17 27.18
N ILE A 224 -19.51 -9.02 26.87
CA ILE A 224 -18.44 -8.76 25.91
C ILE A 224 -18.49 -9.80 24.79
N LEU A 225 -18.44 -9.32 23.56
CA LEU A 225 -18.14 -10.12 22.38
C LEU A 225 -16.72 -9.78 21.92
N LEU A 226 -15.78 -10.69 22.12
CA LEU A 226 -14.39 -10.53 21.71
C LEU A 226 -14.15 -11.23 20.39
N ILE A 227 -13.79 -10.49 19.35
CA ILE A 227 -13.50 -10.99 18.01
C ILE A 227 -11.99 -10.95 17.80
N ASP A 228 -11.38 -12.12 17.67
CA ASP A 228 -9.97 -12.25 17.31
C ASP A 228 -9.85 -12.30 15.78
N VAL A 229 -9.21 -11.28 15.21
CA VAL A 229 -9.09 -11.12 13.76
C VAL A 229 -7.74 -11.59 13.21
N ARG A 230 -7.01 -12.39 13.98
CA ARG A 230 -5.80 -13.08 13.54
C ARG A 230 -6.13 -14.27 12.66
N GLU A 231 -5.11 -14.82 12.00
CA GLU A 231 -5.25 -16.06 11.25
C GLU A 231 -5.54 -17.25 12.20
N LYS A 232 -6.20 -18.29 11.68
CA LYS A 232 -6.61 -19.46 12.49
C LYS A 232 -5.44 -20.13 13.19
N GLU A 233 -4.28 -20.18 12.55
CA GLU A 233 -3.05 -20.75 13.10
C GLU A 233 -2.54 -19.95 14.31
N GLU A 234 -2.66 -18.61 14.27
CA GLU A 234 -2.30 -17.74 15.39
C GLU A 234 -3.29 -17.92 16.56
N PHE A 235 -4.58 -18.02 16.24
CA PHE A 235 -5.64 -18.25 17.22
C PHE A 235 -5.49 -19.60 17.95
N ASN A 236 -5.20 -20.66 17.21
CA ASN A 236 -5.03 -22.02 17.77
C ASN A 236 -3.79 -22.13 18.67
N LYS A 237 -2.74 -21.33 18.41
CA LYS A 237 -1.53 -21.30 19.27
C LYS A 237 -1.78 -20.63 20.62
N SER A 238 -2.56 -19.59 20.63
CA SER A 238 -2.94 -18.88 21.86
C SER A 238 -4.16 -18.02 21.59
N SER A 239 -5.18 -18.09 22.43
CA SER A 239 -6.40 -17.29 22.32
C SER A 239 -6.89 -16.87 23.69
N ILE A 240 -7.74 -15.86 23.75
CA ILE A 240 -8.43 -15.46 24.98
C ILE A 240 -9.70 -16.28 25.10
N LYS A 241 -9.95 -16.86 26.25
CA LYS A 241 -11.13 -17.71 26.51
C LYS A 241 -12.42 -16.94 26.17
N GLY A 242 -13.30 -17.52 25.36
CA GLY A 242 -14.56 -16.91 24.95
C GLY A 242 -14.45 -15.91 23.77
N SER A 243 -13.27 -15.77 23.17
CA SER A 243 -13.14 -15.04 21.90
C SER A 243 -13.59 -15.92 20.73
N ILE A 244 -14.15 -15.27 19.70
CA ILE A 244 -14.49 -15.90 18.43
C ILE A 244 -13.41 -15.57 17.40
N SER A 245 -13.00 -16.58 16.63
CA SER A 245 -12.01 -16.41 15.56
C SER A 245 -12.70 -16.06 14.25
N ILE A 246 -12.46 -14.84 13.77
CA ILE A 246 -12.89 -14.39 12.44
C ILE A 246 -11.71 -13.63 11.81
N PRO A 247 -10.88 -14.29 10.99
CA PRO A 247 -9.76 -13.63 10.32
C PRO A 247 -10.18 -12.35 9.60
N LEU A 248 -9.33 -11.32 9.62
CA LEU A 248 -9.63 -9.99 9.09
C LEU A 248 -10.16 -10.05 7.65
N ASN A 249 -9.57 -10.91 6.81
CA ASN A 249 -9.95 -11.09 5.41
C ASN A 249 -11.35 -11.69 5.22
N ASN A 250 -11.90 -12.34 6.25
CA ASN A 250 -13.22 -12.96 6.21
C ASN A 250 -14.30 -12.12 6.89
N LEU A 251 -13.93 -10.99 7.49
CA LEU A 251 -14.82 -10.20 8.35
C LEU A 251 -16.00 -9.59 7.58
N GLU A 252 -15.81 -9.24 6.30
CA GLU A 252 -16.85 -8.65 5.44
C GLU A 252 -17.82 -9.68 4.84
N GLN A 253 -17.57 -10.97 5.03
CA GLN A 253 -18.49 -12.00 4.55
C GLN A 253 -19.85 -11.89 5.26
N LYS A 254 -20.93 -11.97 4.47
CA LYS A 254 -22.29 -11.80 4.96
C LYS A 254 -22.61 -12.72 6.15
N SER A 255 -22.18 -13.97 6.09
CA SER A 255 -22.35 -14.96 7.17
C SER A 255 -21.71 -14.53 8.49
N HIS A 256 -20.49 -13.96 8.43
CA HIS A 256 -19.77 -13.48 9.62
C HIS A 256 -20.39 -12.20 10.18
N LEU A 257 -20.82 -11.28 9.32
CA LEU A 257 -21.54 -10.08 9.77
C LEU A 257 -22.88 -10.40 10.43
N GLU A 258 -23.64 -11.38 9.91
CA GLU A 258 -24.87 -11.87 10.52
C GLU A 258 -24.60 -12.57 11.87
N LEU A 259 -23.55 -13.39 11.95
CA LEU A 259 -23.10 -14.01 13.19
C LEU A 259 -22.75 -12.96 14.25
N ILE A 260 -21.95 -11.95 13.88
CA ILE A 260 -21.56 -10.88 14.80
C ILE A 260 -22.77 -10.11 15.30
N LYS A 261 -23.71 -9.77 14.43
CA LYS A 261 -24.95 -9.08 14.82
C LYS A 261 -25.79 -9.92 15.79
N LYS A 262 -25.90 -11.23 15.54
CA LYS A 262 -26.64 -12.15 16.40
C LYS A 262 -25.99 -12.28 17.78
N GLU A 263 -24.67 -12.48 17.81
CA GLU A 263 -23.91 -12.70 19.06
C GLU A 263 -23.68 -11.42 19.87
N SER A 264 -23.84 -10.24 19.24
CA SER A 264 -23.64 -8.96 19.89
C SER A 264 -24.89 -8.37 20.55
N LEU A 265 -26.01 -9.07 20.56
CA LEU A 265 -27.21 -8.64 21.27
C LEU A 265 -26.86 -8.42 22.75
N ASP A 266 -27.00 -7.18 23.22
CA ASP A 266 -26.65 -6.74 24.58
C ASP A 266 -25.18 -6.88 25.00
N LYS A 267 -24.25 -7.01 24.04
CA LYS A 267 -22.81 -7.10 24.30
C LYS A 267 -22.03 -5.96 23.64
N GLU A 268 -20.99 -5.49 24.32
CA GLU A 268 -19.98 -4.62 23.70
C GLU A 268 -19.03 -5.46 22.86
N ILE A 269 -18.75 -4.97 21.64
CA ILE A 269 -17.85 -5.66 20.70
C ILE A 269 -16.45 -5.11 20.83
N PHE A 270 -15.48 -6.01 21.02
CA PHE A 270 -14.06 -5.71 21.01
C PHE A 270 -13.36 -6.52 19.93
N THR A 271 -12.46 -5.88 19.21
CA THR A 271 -11.61 -6.55 18.21
C THR A 271 -10.19 -6.70 18.73
N LEU A 272 -9.61 -7.85 18.51
CA LEU A 272 -8.28 -8.24 18.99
C LEU A 272 -7.42 -8.73 17.83
N CYS A 273 -6.14 -8.37 17.87
CA CYS A 273 -5.11 -8.99 17.01
C CYS A 273 -3.77 -9.06 17.76
N GLN A 274 -2.68 -9.35 17.06
CA GLN A 274 -1.37 -9.52 17.70
C GLN A 274 -0.85 -8.25 18.38
N LEU A 275 -0.94 -7.08 17.70
CA LEU A 275 -0.32 -5.80 18.12
C LEU A 275 -1.28 -4.59 18.10
N GLY A 276 -2.57 -4.77 17.77
CA GLY A 276 -3.55 -3.68 17.70
C GLY A 276 -3.83 -3.14 16.28
N LYS A 277 -2.94 -3.31 15.30
CA LYS A 277 -3.12 -2.77 13.94
C LYS A 277 -4.26 -3.44 13.14
N ARG A 278 -4.30 -4.78 13.10
CA ARG A 278 -5.38 -5.53 12.41
C ARG A 278 -6.74 -5.32 13.09
N SER A 279 -6.77 -5.25 14.42
CA SER A 279 -8.01 -5.01 15.17
C SER A 279 -8.56 -3.60 14.95
N GLU A 280 -7.71 -2.60 14.75
CA GLU A 280 -8.13 -1.26 14.35
C GLU A 280 -8.81 -1.25 12.98
N LYS A 281 -8.24 -1.97 12.00
CA LYS A 281 -8.86 -2.15 10.68
C LYS A 281 -10.20 -2.89 10.79
N ALA A 282 -10.26 -3.93 11.59
CA ALA A 282 -11.49 -4.67 11.85
C ALA A 282 -12.61 -3.79 12.42
N SER A 283 -12.30 -2.95 13.41
CA SER A 283 -13.26 -2.00 13.95
C SER A 283 -13.73 -0.99 12.88
N LYS A 284 -12.84 -0.52 11.99
CA LYS A 284 -13.26 0.34 10.86
C LYS A 284 -14.26 -0.37 9.95
N ILE A 285 -13.99 -1.62 9.62
CA ILE A 285 -14.88 -2.45 8.79
C ILE A 285 -16.23 -2.59 9.49
N LEU A 286 -16.28 -3.03 10.74
CA LEU A 286 -17.53 -3.23 11.47
C LEU A 286 -18.38 -1.97 11.56
N ILE A 287 -17.77 -0.82 11.80
CA ILE A 287 -18.48 0.46 11.86
C ILE A 287 -19.12 0.82 10.50
N LYS A 288 -18.49 0.51 9.37
CA LYS A 288 -19.11 0.69 8.04
C LYS A 288 -20.39 -0.11 7.90
N PHE A 289 -20.47 -1.28 8.51
CA PHE A 289 -21.67 -2.11 8.55
C PHE A 289 -22.61 -1.75 9.71
N LYS A 290 -22.42 -0.56 10.33
CA LYS A 290 -23.21 -0.06 11.47
C LYS A 290 -23.12 -0.95 12.72
N ILE A 291 -22.00 -1.63 12.89
CA ILE A 291 -21.69 -2.47 14.06
C ILE A 291 -20.66 -1.74 14.91
N PRO A 292 -21.05 -1.07 16.00
CA PRO A 292 -20.10 -0.34 16.85
C PRO A 292 -19.14 -1.29 17.56
N SER A 293 -17.86 -1.00 17.50
CA SER A 293 -16.82 -1.83 18.14
C SER A 293 -15.66 -0.99 18.65
N LYS A 294 -14.87 -1.57 19.55
CA LYS A 294 -13.67 -0.97 20.13
C LYS A 294 -12.45 -1.82 19.79
N SER A 295 -11.34 -1.21 19.39
CA SER A 295 -10.08 -1.91 19.14
C SER A 295 -9.20 -1.95 20.37
N ILE A 296 -8.62 -3.11 20.69
CA ILE A 296 -7.71 -3.28 21.83
C ILE A 296 -6.30 -2.89 21.42
N GLU A 297 -5.73 -1.85 22.06
CA GLU A 297 -4.37 -1.39 21.83
C GLU A 297 -3.34 -2.35 22.39
N GLY A 298 -2.26 -2.59 21.62
CA GLY A 298 -1.21 -3.54 21.98
C GLY A 298 -1.58 -5.00 21.76
N GLY A 299 -2.87 -5.31 21.50
CA GLY A 299 -3.35 -6.63 21.12
C GLY A 299 -3.09 -7.71 22.17
N ILE A 300 -3.12 -8.97 21.72
CA ILE A 300 -2.92 -10.14 22.60
C ILE A 300 -1.53 -10.17 23.24
N LYS A 301 -0.52 -9.61 22.57
CA LYS A 301 0.84 -9.54 23.12
C LYS A 301 0.88 -8.78 24.43
N LYS A 302 0.20 -7.63 24.51
CA LYS A 302 0.17 -6.83 25.73
C LYS A 302 -0.72 -7.46 26.80
N ILE A 303 -1.83 -8.10 26.41
CA ILE A 303 -2.68 -8.84 27.35
C ILE A 303 -1.90 -10.01 27.98
N ASN A 304 -1.14 -10.77 27.20
CA ASN A 304 -0.33 -11.88 27.71
C ASN A 304 0.77 -11.38 28.68
N GLN A 305 1.34 -10.19 28.47
CA GLN A 305 2.28 -9.59 29.42
C GLN A 305 1.63 -9.24 30.76
N ILE A 306 0.35 -8.79 30.75
CA ILE A 306 -0.42 -8.51 31.96
C ILE A 306 -0.78 -9.80 32.73
N LEU A 307 -0.93 -10.92 32.01
CA LEU A 307 -1.22 -12.22 32.61
C LEU A 307 -0.02 -12.88 33.28
N LEU A 308 1.19 -12.47 32.90
CA LEU A 308 2.45 -13.03 33.43
C LEU A 308 2.98 -12.23 34.62
N ASN A 309 2.44 -11.03 34.87
CA ASN A 309 2.70 -10.19 36.04
C ASN A 309 1.54 -10.32 37.06
#